data_aff98756747992a95ee43fa00383dbc6
#
_entry.id   aff98756747992a95ee43fa00383dbc6
#
_cell.length_a   1.000
_cell.length_b   1.000
_cell.length_c   1.000
_cell.angle_alpha   90.00
_cell.angle_beta   90.00
_cell.angle_gamma   90.00
#
_symmetry.space_group_name_H-M   'P 1'
#
loop_
_entity.id
_entity.type
_entity.pdbx_description
1 polymer ?
#
loop_
_entity_poly.entity_id
_entity_poly.type
_entity_poly.pdbx_seq_one_letter_code
_entity_poly.pdbx_strand_id
1 'polypeptide(L)'
;MDELKRLETELRLRRRSEKTIKNYLFFNQKFLEFIKKPGESIDTEDIKQFIASLDKKSTATLALAISSLRFFYEKILQKNIFDNIEIPKKEKKLPNILTKEEVKKLIENSDTFKSKLIMSLLYSSGLRVSEVVSLKIQDINLDDRTGMVRQGKGKKDRMFILPEKLISDLKALSDKYPGYQYVFSKEKPLTTRNIQKIVNKTAKKAGFQKKITPHTLRHSFATHLLEAGTDIRYIQELLGHSNLNTTQIYTHVSTEELKKIKSPLDNL
;
A
#
# COMPACT_ATOMS: atom_id res chain seq x y z
N MET A 1 27.35 15.69 -11.53
CA MET A 1 26.52 14.79 -12.39
C MET A 1 26.89 13.32 -12.25
N ASP A 2 28.14 13.02 -11.95
CA ASP A 2 28.63 11.63 -11.79
C ASP A 2 28.10 10.94 -10.52
N GLU A 3 27.97 11.68 -9.43
CA GLU A 3 27.53 11.16 -8.11
C GLU A 3 26.08 10.61 -8.13
N LEU A 4 25.14 11.29 -8.79
CA LEU A 4 23.75 10.81 -8.91
C LEU A 4 23.66 9.57 -9.81
N LYS A 5 24.52 9.45 -10.82
CA LYS A 5 24.62 8.21 -11.62
C LYS A 5 25.16 7.05 -10.78
N ARG A 6 26.15 7.30 -9.93
CA ARG A 6 26.65 6.29 -8.97
C ARG A 6 25.54 5.84 -8.02
N LEU A 7 24.75 6.79 -7.49
CA LEU A 7 23.58 6.48 -6.66
C LEU A 7 22.57 5.59 -7.40
N GLU A 8 22.22 5.95 -8.64
CA GLU A 8 21.29 5.17 -9.44
C GLU A 8 21.80 3.75 -9.68
N THR A 9 23.05 3.61 -10.09
CA THR A 9 23.71 2.33 -10.33
C THR A 9 23.68 1.44 -9.08
N GLU A 10 24.04 2.00 -7.94
CA GLU A 10 24.08 1.27 -6.67
C GLU A 10 22.66 0.82 -6.23
N LEU A 11 21.66 1.67 -6.41
CA LEU A 11 20.27 1.31 -6.13
C LEU A 11 19.75 0.20 -7.06
N ARG A 12 20.14 0.22 -8.34
CA ARG A 12 19.82 -0.84 -9.31
C ARG A 12 20.50 -2.15 -8.99
N LEU A 13 21.80 -2.13 -8.65
CA LEU A 13 22.54 -3.31 -8.19
C LEU A 13 21.87 -3.96 -6.97
N ARG A 14 21.38 -3.15 -6.03
CA ARG A 14 20.62 -3.62 -4.85
C ARG A 14 19.16 -3.95 -5.16
N ARG A 15 18.78 -4.01 -6.43
CA ARG A 15 17.42 -4.35 -6.91
C ARG A 15 16.32 -3.55 -6.22
N ARG A 16 16.57 -2.26 -5.95
CA ARG A 16 15.55 -1.37 -5.38
C ARG A 16 14.45 -1.10 -6.40
N SER A 17 13.21 -0.89 -5.93
CA SER A 17 12.09 -0.59 -6.81
C SER A 17 12.31 0.73 -7.57
N GLU A 18 11.80 0.85 -8.79
CA GLU A 18 11.86 2.08 -9.59
C GLU A 18 11.35 3.30 -8.81
N LYS A 19 10.32 3.11 -7.99
CA LYS A 19 9.78 4.16 -7.12
C LYS A 19 10.79 4.60 -6.06
N THR A 20 11.51 3.64 -5.47
CA THR A 20 12.57 3.94 -4.48
C THR A 20 13.71 4.69 -5.15
N ILE A 21 14.15 4.24 -6.34
CA ILE A 21 15.21 4.88 -7.12
C ILE A 21 14.82 6.33 -7.42
N LYS A 22 13.63 6.56 -8.00
CA LYS A 22 13.14 7.92 -8.29
C LYS A 22 13.08 8.81 -7.07
N ASN A 23 12.61 8.30 -5.93
CA ASN A 23 12.54 9.08 -4.70
C ASN A 23 13.93 9.44 -4.17
N TYR A 24 14.87 8.49 -4.20
CA TYR A 24 16.22 8.71 -3.70
C TYR A 24 16.99 9.71 -4.58
N LEU A 25 16.89 9.57 -5.89
CA LEU A 25 17.44 10.54 -6.83
C LEU A 25 16.85 11.94 -6.62
N PHE A 26 15.52 12.03 -6.49
CA PHE A 26 14.83 13.30 -6.28
C PHE A 26 15.32 14.04 -5.03
N PHE A 27 15.42 13.36 -3.88
CA PHE A 27 15.86 14.04 -2.66
C PHE A 27 17.34 14.40 -2.67
N ASN A 28 18.20 13.57 -3.24
CA ASN A 28 19.62 13.90 -3.38
C ASN A 28 19.82 15.06 -4.35
N GLN A 29 19.15 15.05 -5.50
CA GLN A 29 19.21 16.17 -6.43
C GLN A 29 18.73 17.46 -5.77
N LYS A 30 17.56 17.43 -5.09
CA LYS A 30 17.00 18.59 -4.40
C LYS A 30 17.93 19.13 -3.30
N PHE A 31 18.63 18.25 -2.60
CA PHE A 31 19.60 18.63 -1.59
C PHE A 31 20.81 19.33 -2.22
N LEU A 32 21.40 18.78 -3.29
CA LEU A 32 22.52 19.39 -4.01
C LEU A 32 22.16 20.77 -4.58
N GLU A 33 20.94 20.91 -5.11
CA GLU A 33 20.42 22.20 -5.59
C GLU A 33 20.26 23.24 -4.48
N PHE A 34 19.89 22.78 -3.27
CA PHE A 34 19.71 23.63 -2.10
C PHE A 34 21.04 24.13 -1.55
N ILE A 35 21.99 23.21 -1.35
CA ILE A 35 23.22 23.50 -0.64
C ILE A 35 24.27 24.22 -1.52
N LYS A 36 24.27 23.95 -2.82
CA LYS A 36 25.19 24.51 -3.83
C LYS A 36 26.68 24.38 -3.47
N LYS A 37 27.02 23.33 -2.72
CA LYS A 37 28.40 22.97 -2.37
C LYS A 37 28.80 21.67 -3.09
N PRO A 38 30.10 21.46 -3.37
CA PRO A 38 30.59 20.15 -3.82
C PRO A 38 30.29 19.07 -2.80
N GLY A 39 29.94 17.86 -3.25
CA GLY A 39 29.54 16.74 -2.37
C GLY A 39 30.60 16.39 -1.30
N GLU A 40 31.87 16.65 -1.60
CA GLU A 40 32.96 16.39 -0.66
C GLU A 40 33.04 17.38 0.51
N SER A 41 32.53 18.61 0.35
CA SER A 41 32.58 19.68 1.38
C SER A 41 31.31 19.75 2.24
N ILE A 42 30.36 18.80 2.06
CA ILE A 42 29.09 18.75 2.78
C ILE A 42 29.30 18.14 4.17
N ASP A 43 28.70 18.79 5.17
CA ASP A 43 28.80 18.43 6.59
C ASP A 43 27.40 18.16 7.20
N THR A 44 27.37 17.82 8.48
CA THR A 44 26.15 17.55 9.24
C THR A 44 25.22 18.75 9.32
N GLU A 45 25.76 19.98 9.38
CA GLU A 45 24.97 21.19 9.49
C GLU A 45 24.22 21.48 8.18
N ASP A 46 24.83 21.22 7.03
CA ASP A 46 24.19 21.32 5.73
C ASP A 46 22.96 20.39 5.64
N ILE A 47 23.10 19.17 6.16
CA ILE A 47 21.97 18.22 6.22
C ILE A 47 20.84 18.74 7.11
N LYS A 48 21.17 19.27 8.30
CA LYS A 48 20.18 19.84 9.22
C LYS A 48 19.43 21.01 8.61
N GLN A 49 20.14 21.93 7.95
CA GLN A 49 19.53 23.08 7.26
C GLN A 49 18.55 22.64 6.16
N PHE A 50 18.94 21.65 5.37
CA PHE A 50 18.04 21.11 4.35
C PHE A 50 16.81 20.44 4.97
N ILE A 51 16.97 19.63 6.02
CA ILE A 51 15.84 18.98 6.71
C ILE A 51 14.92 20.06 7.30
N ALA A 52 15.46 21.11 7.92
CA ALA A 52 14.69 22.22 8.44
C ALA A 52 13.90 22.94 7.33
N SER A 53 14.47 23.08 6.13
CA SER A 53 13.76 23.67 4.97
C SER A 53 12.53 22.85 4.53
N LEU A 54 12.42 21.62 4.98
CA LEU A 54 11.30 20.72 4.70
C LEU A 54 10.24 20.67 5.82
N ASP A 55 10.26 21.61 6.77
CA ASP A 55 9.38 21.68 7.96
C ASP A 55 7.90 21.49 7.65
N LYS A 56 7.41 22.09 6.54
CA LYS A 56 6.02 21.98 6.07
C LYS A 56 5.66 20.63 5.45
N LYS A 57 6.62 19.71 5.33
CA LYS A 57 6.38 18.38 4.77
C LYS A 57 5.96 17.39 5.86
N SER A 58 5.28 16.32 5.42
CA SER A 58 4.88 15.26 6.36
C SER A 58 6.10 14.55 6.95
N THR A 59 5.98 14.05 8.19
CA THR A 59 6.98 13.20 8.86
C THR A 59 7.48 12.05 7.98
N ALA A 60 6.58 11.45 7.19
CA ALA A 60 6.95 10.39 6.25
C ALA A 60 7.85 10.91 5.11
N THR A 61 7.64 12.14 4.66
CA THR A 61 8.47 12.79 3.63
C THR A 61 9.85 13.12 4.18
N LEU A 62 9.91 13.64 5.41
CA LEU A 62 11.17 13.92 6.11
C LEU A 62 11.98 12.63 6.31
N ALA A 63 11.34 11.57 6.83
CA ALA A 63 11.99 10.27 7.02
C ALA A 63 12.53 9.70 5.70
N LEU A 64 11.81 9.88 4.59
CA LEU A 64 12.25 9.45 3.27
C LEU A 64 13.45 10.29 2.77
N ALA A 65 13.43 11.61 2.97
CA ALA A 65 14.53 12.48 2.62
C ALA A 65 15.80 12.10 3.39
N ILE A 66 15.71 11.98 4.72
CA ILE A 66 16.82 11.56 5.58
C ILE A 66 17.37 10.19 5.15
N SER A 67 16.50 9.21 4.95
CA SER A 67 16.92 7.86 4.52
C SER A 67 17.62 7.87 3.16
N SER A 68 17.16 8.71 2.26
CA SER A 68 17.73 8.87 0.92
C SER A 68 19.12 9.48 0.96
N LEU A 69 19.30 10.57 1.70
CA LEU A 69 20.59 11.25 1.88
C LEU A 69 21.56 10.37 2.66
N ARG A 70 21.11 9.76 3.78
CA ARG A 70 21.92 8.83 4.56
C ARG A 70 22.46 7.69 3.70
N PHE A 71 21.62 7.09 2.86
CA PHE A 71 22.06 6.03 1.95
C PHE A 71 23.17 6.53 1.01
N PHE A 72 23.03 7.72 0.45
CA PHE A 72 24.01 8.29 -0.46
C PHE A 72 25.33 8.59 0.22
N TYR A 73 25.30 9.34 1.32
CA TYR A 73 26.51 9.76 2.01
C TYR A 73 27.23 8.61 2.71
N GLU A 74 26.52 7.77 3.48
CA GLU A 74 27.15 6.68 4.22
C GLU A 74 27.55 5.50 3.33
N LYS A 75 26.72 5.12 2.34
CA LYS A 75 26.94 3.89 1.57
C LYS A 75 27.68 4.11 0.26
N ILE A 76 27.66 5.30 -0.32
CA ILE A 76 28.27 5.58 -1.61
C ILE A 76 29.51 6.48 -1.44
N LEU A 77 29.40 7.55 -0.67
CA LEU A 77 30.52 8.47 -0.41
C LEU A 77 31.34 8.09 0.83
N GLN A 78 30.89 7.11 1.61
CA GLN A 78 31.55 6.61 2.85
C GLN A 78 31.81 7.72 3.86
N LYS A 79 30.91 8.73 3.92
CA LYS A 79 30.95 9.85 4.86
C LYS A 79 29.94 9.65 5.97
N ASN A 80 30.37 9.71 7.22
CA ASN A 80 29.50 9.65 8.38
C ASN A 80 29.12 11.06 8.85
N ILE A 81 28.16 11.67 8.14
CA ILE A 81 27.65 13.02 8.44
C ILE A 81 26.23 13.01 9.00
N PHE A 82 25.73 11.84 9.41
CA PHE A 82 24.37 11.67 9.98
C PHE A 82 24.38 11.40 11.48
N ASP A 83 25.52 11.58 12.15
CA ASP A 83 25.59 11.47 13.60
C ASP A 83 24.63 12.48 14.24
N ASN A 84 23.82 12.01 15.19
CA ASN A 84 22.80 12.81 15.88
C ASN A 84 21.64 13.34 15.01
N ILE A 85 21.45 12.84 13.77
CA ILE A 85 20.25 13.12 12.99
C ILE A 85 19.26 12.00 13.18
N GLU A 86 18.26 12.24 14.01
CA GLU A 86 17.17 11.28 14.25
C GLU A 86 16.13 11.32 13.11
N ILE A 87 15.66 10.13 12.73
CA ILE A 87 14.52 10.01 11.82
C ILE A 87 13.25 10.27 12.65
N PRO A 88 12.44 11.29 12.30
CA PRO A 88 11.22 11.58 13.03
C PRO A 88 10.32 10.35 13.11
N LYS A 89 9.93 9.96 14.31
CA LYS A 89 9.01 8.83 14.52
C LYS A 89 7.63 9.21 14.00
N LYS A 90 7.11 8.39 13.11
CA LYS A 90 5.73 8.56 12.62
C LYS A 90 4.77 8.17 13.74
N GLU A 91 3.84 9.06 14.07
CA GLU A 91 2.71 8.70 14.92
C GLU A 91 1.96 7.51 14.31
N LYS A 92 1.76 6.47 15.09
CA LYS A 92 0.95 5.32 14.70
C LYS A 92 -0.52 5.73 14.79
N LYS A 93 -1.07 6.30 13.72
CA LYS A 93 -2.52 6.51 13.63
C LYS A 93 -3.20 5.17 13.36
N LEU A 94 -4.24 4.87 14.12
CA LEU A 94 -5.08 3.71 13.84
C LEU A 94 -5.64 3.83 12.40
N PRO A 95 -5.70 2.72 11.67
CA PRO A 95 -6.25 2.75 10.32
C PRO A 95 -7.73 3.10 10.35
N ASN A 96 -8.20 3.91 9.40
CA ASN A 96 -9.61 4.11 9.18
C ASN A 96 -10.22 2.79 8.67
N ILE A 97 -11.18 2.26 9.41
CA ILE A 97 -11.94 1.06 9.08
C ILE A 97 -13.36 1.50 8.76
N LEU A 98 -13.98 0.88 7.77
CA LEU A 98 -15.39 1.02 7.45
C LEU A 98 -16.17 -0.10 8.12
N THR A 99 -17.37 0.17 8.61
CA THR A 99 -18.30 -0.89 9.02
C THR A 99 -18.81 -1.64 7.77
N LYS A 100 -19.45 -2.79 7.97
CA LYS A 100 -20.05 -3.57 6.86
C LYS A 100 -21.11 -2.76 6.11
N GLU A 101 -21.92 -1.98 6.83
CA GLU A 101 -22.94 -1.08 6.29
C GLU A 101 -22.29 0.07 5.49
N GLU A 102 -21.22 0.65 5.99
CA GLU A 102 -20.46 1.68 5.27
C GLU A 102 -19.84 1.14 3.99
N VAL A 103 -19.31 -0.08 4.00
CA VAL A 103 -18.79 -0.73 2.78
C VAL A 103 -19.91 -0.96 1.78
N LYS A 104 -21.06 -1.47 2.21
CA LYS A 104 -22.25 -1.65 1.37
C LYS A 104 -22.68 -0.33 0.75
N LYS A 105 -22.84 0.71 1.57
CA LYS A 105 -23.18 2.07 1.11
C LYS A 105 -22.18 2.60 0.08
N LEU A 106 -20.87 2.39 0.29
CA LEU A 106 -19.84 2.81 -0.65
C LEU A 106 -19.98 2.09 -2.00
N ILE A 107 -20.15 0.78 -2.00
CA ILE A 107 -20.28 -0.03 -3.23
C ILE A 107 -21.55 0.34 -4.02
N GLU A 108 -22.68 0.53 -3.33
CA GLU A 108 -23.97 0.87 -3.94
C GLU A 108 -23.98 2.26 -4.59
N ASN A 109 -23.18 3.20 -4.08
CA ASN A 109 -23.05 4.54 -4.65
C ASN A 109 -22.05 4.64 -5.83
N SER A 110 -21.61 3.51 -6.38
CA SER A 110 -20.72 3.48 -7.55
C SER A 110 -21.42 3.99 -8.80
N ASP A 111 -20.71 4.85 -9.57
CA ASP A 111 -21.29 5.45 -10.80
C ASP A 111 -21.42 4.43 -11.95
N THR A 112 -20.56 3.42 -12.00
CA THR A 112 -20.51 2.45 -13.10
C THR A 112 -20.36 1.04 -12.58
N PHE A 113 -20.79 0.07 -13.38
CA PHE A 113 -20.59 -1.36 -13.11
C PHE A 113 -19.10 -1.69 -12.84
N LYS A 114 -18.20 -1.16 -13.67
CA LYS A 114 -16.76 -1.34 -13.49
C LYS A 114 -16.27 -0.75 -12.15
N SER A 115 -16.73 0.42 -11.75
CA SER A 115 -16.38 1.03 -10.47
C SER A 115 -16.88 0.22 -9.28
N LYS A 116 -18.12 -0.30 -9.39
CA LYS A 116 -18.71 -1.20 -8.39
C LYS A 116 -17.86 -2.45 -8.22
N LEU A 117 -17.49 -3.09 -9.33
CA LEU A 117 -16.69 -4.32 -9.33
C LEU A 117 -15.27 -4.08 -8.76
N ILE A 118 -14.64 -2.96 -9.10
CA ILE A 118 -13.34 -2.57 -8.53
C ILE A 118 -13.40 -2.46 -7.00
N MET A 119 -14.42 -1.79 -6.46
CA MET A 119 -14.54 -1.62 -5.00
C MET A 119 -14.90 -2.93 -4.32
N SER A 120 -15.78 -3.71 -4.92
CA SER A 120 -16.13 -5.03 -4.42
C SER A 120 -14.90 -5.95 -4.37
N LEU A 121 -14.06 -5.96 -5.41
CA LEU A 121 -12.84 -6.75 -5.45
C LEU A 121 -11.80 -6.27 -4.42
N LEU A 122 -11.61 -4.94 -4.29
CA LEU A 122 -10.70 -4.38 -3.29
C LEU A 122 -11.07 -4.80 -1.86
N TYR A 123 -12.37 -4.79 -1.54
CA TYR A 123 -12.86 -5.17 -0.23
C TYR A 123 -12.88 -6.69 -0.03
N SER A 124 -13.35 -7.46 -1.00
CA SER A 124 -13.57 -8.89 -0.80
C SER A 124 -12.32 -9.75 -0.88
N SER A 125 -11.27 -9.26 -1.54
CA SER A 125 -10.03 -10.00 -1.76
C SER A 125 -8.82 -9.37 -1.07
N GLY A 126 -8.99 -8.22 -0.43
CA GLY A 126 -7.92 -7.51 0.27
C GLY A 126 -6.72 -7.14 -0.61
N LEU A 127 -6.92 -7.04 -1.93
CA LEU A 127 -5.86 -6.72 -2.88
C LEU A 127 -5.32 -5.30 -2.69
N ARG A 128 -4.01 -5.11 -2.94
CA ARG A 128 -3.44 -3.76 -3.03
C ARG A 128 -3.90 -3.09 -4.32
N VAL A 129 -4.01 -1.76 -4.30
CA VAL A 129 -4.39 -1.01 -5.51
C VAL A 129 -3.51 -1.33 -6.73
N SER A 130 -2.21 -1.53 -6.52
CA SER A 130 -1.26 -1.93 -7.57
C SER A 130 -1.55 -3.34 -8.11
N GLU A 131 -2.05 -4.23 -7.28
CA GLU A 131 -2.40 -5.60 -7.66
C GLU A 131 -3.71 -5.61 -8.46
N VAL A 132 -4.71 -4.84 -8.03
CA VAL A 132 -5.98 -4.72 -8.78
C VAL A 132 -5.77 -4.16 -10.19
N VAL A 133 -4.92 -3.13 -10.37
CA VAL A 133 -4.70 -2.56 -11.70
C VAL A 133 -3.94 -3.50 -12.62
N SER A 134 -3.05 -4.34 -12.09
CA SER A 134 -2.23 -5.29 -12.85
C SER A 134 -2.82 -6.68 -12.96
N LEU A 135 -3.99 -6.92 -12.35
CA LEU A 135 -4.65 -8.23 -12.36
C LEU A 135 -5.08 -8.60 -13.77
N LYS A 136 -4.60 -9.73 -14.27
CA LYS A 136 -4.93 -10.25 -15.60
C LYS A 136 -6.10 -11.22 -15.51
N ILE A 137 -6.84 -11.36 -16.60
CA ILE A 137 -7.97 -12.30 -16.68
C ILE A 137 -7.48 -13.73 -16.45
N GLN A 138 -6.35 -14.11 -17.02
CA GLN A 138 -5.73 -15.43 -16.85
C GLN A 138 -5.31 -15.78 -15.40
N ASP A 139 -5.22 -14.78 -14.53
CA ASP A 139 -4.87 -14.98 -13.11
C ASP A 139 -6.11 -15.22 -12.24
N ILE A 140 -7.30 -15.31 -12.84
CA ILE A 140 -8.57 -15.58 -12.16
C ILE A 140 -9.05 -16.97 -12.54
N ASN A 141 -9.32 -17.78 -11.53
CA ASN A 141 -10.03 -19.05 -11.67
C ASN A 141 -11.43 -18.89 -11.06
N LEU A 142 -12.44 -18.77 -11.94
CA LEU A 142 -13.82 -18.56 -11.52
C LEU A 142 -14.47 -19.83 -10.93
N ASP A 143 -14.03 -21.00 -11.39
CA ASP A 143 -14.55 -22.29 -10.93
C ASP A 143 -14.10 -22.60 -9.50
N ASP A 144 -12.81 -22.40 -9.22
CA ASP A 144 -12.25 -22.56 -7.88
C ASP A 144 -12.48 -21.33 -6.98
N ARG A 145 -13.06 -20.27 -7.52
CA ARG A 145 -13.29 -19.00 -6.81
C ARG A 145 -12.01 -18.41 -6.20
N THR A 146 -10.93 -18.48 -6.95
CA THR A 146 -9.62 -17.98 -6.53
C THR A 146 -9.00 -17.09 -7.61
N GLY A 147 -7.94 -16.41 -7.22
CA GLY A 147 -7.08 -15.72 -8.16
C GLY A 147 -5.65 -15.65 -7.64
N MET A 148 -4.72 -15.34 -8.52
CA MET A 148 -3.30 -15.28 -8.21
C MET A 148 -2.74 -13.87 -8.41
N VAL A 149 -2.12 -13.32 -7.38
CA VAL A 149 -1.29 -12.13 -7.50
C VAL A 149 0.12 -12.57 -7.86
N ARG A 150 0.55 -12.26 -9.08
CA ARG A 150 1.91 -12.55 -9.52
C ARG A 150 2.83 -11.39 -9.20
N GLN A 151 4.07 -11.72 -8.78
CA GLN A 151 5.12 -10.74 -8.46
C GLN A 151 4.66 -9.60 -7.52
N GLY A 152 3.92 -9.94 -6.50
CA GLY A 152 3.51 -9.01 -5.45
C GLY A 152 4.70 -8.30 -4.76
N LYS A 153 4.44 -7.54 -3.70
CA LYS A 153 5.51 -6.86 -2.95
C LYS A 153 6.55 -7.88 -2.48
N GLY A 154 7.80 -7.70 -2.91
CA GLY A 154 8.90 -8.65 -2.64
C GLY A 154 8.98 -9.80 -3.65
N LYS A 155 8.31 -9.70 -4.82
CA LYS A 155 8.28 -10.72 -5.89
C LYS A 155 7.75 -12.09 -5.44
N LYS A 156 6.88 -12.12 -4.42
CA LYS A 156 6.21 -13.34 -3.98
C LYS A 156 4.81 -13.40 -4.58
N ASP A 157 4.49 -14.55 -5.14
CA ASP A 157 3.15 -14.86 -5.60
C ASP A 157 2.28 -15.22 -4.39
N ARG A 158 1.00 -14.90 -4.47
CA ARG A 158 0.03 -15.34 -3.48
C ARG A 158 -1.36 -15.50 -4.08
N MET A 159 -2.08 -16.43 -3.53
CA MET A 159 -3.49 -16.65 -3.84
C MET A 159 -4.36 -15.61 -3.13
N PHE A 160 -5.52 -15.30 -3.71
CA PHE A 160 -6.61 -14.58 -3.05
C PHE A 160 -7.94 -15.27 -3.35
N ILE A 161 -8.91 -15.04 -2.49
CA ILE A 161 -10.26 -15.62 -2.62
C ILE A 161 -11.20 -14.67 -3.37
N LEU A 162 -12.13 -15.23 -4.12
CA LEU A 162 -13.21 -14.53 -4.79
C LEU A 162 -14.53 -14.94 -4.15
N PRO A 163 -15.34 -13.99 -3.67
CA PRO A 163 -16.66 -14.33 -3.16
C PRO A 163 -17.59 -14.72 -4.32
N GLU A 164 -18.48 -15.65 -4.05
CA GLU A 164 -19.44 -16.16 -5.04
C GLU A 164 -20.21 -15.04 -5.74
N LYS A 165 -20.61 -14.02 -4.98
CA LYS A 165 -21.31 -12.83 -5.51
C LYS A 165 -20.55 -12.06 -6.61
N LEU A 166 -19.25 -12.24 -6.73
CA LEU A 166 -18.45 -11.57 -7.79
C LEU A 166 -18.26 -12.42 -9.03
N ILE A 167 -18.56 -13.71 -9.00
CA ILE A 167 -18.32 -14.61 -10.13
C ILE A 167 -19.15 -14.19 -11.34
N SER A 168 -20.46 -13.98 -11.15
CA SER A 168 -21.36 -13.53 -12.21
C SER A 168 -20.95 -12.16 -12.77
N ASP A 169 -20.56 -11.24 -11.89
CA ASP A 169 -20.14 -9.89 -12.29
C ASP A 169 -18.81 -9.92 -13.09
N LEU A 170 -17.87 -10.79 -12.71
CA LEU A 170 -16.61 -10.98 -13.42
C LEU A 170 -16.82 -11.63 -14.80
N LYS A 171 -17.72 -12.65 -14.88
CA LYS A 171 -18.13 -13.23 -16.16
C LYS A 171 -18.76 -12.18 -17.07
N ALA A 172 -19.75 -11.43 -16.57
CA ALA A 172 -20.40 -10.36 -17.33
C ALA A 172 -19.43 -9.28 -17.81
N LEU A 173 -18.40 -8.95 -17.01
CA LEU A 173 -17.36 -8.02 -17.43
C LEU A 173 -16.50 -8.60 -18.56
N SER A 174 -16.12 -9.88 -18.45
CA SER A 174 -15.35 -10.58 -19.48
C SER A 174 -16.08 -10.67 -20.80
N ASP A 175 -17.37 -11.03 -20.76
CA ASP A 175 -18.24 -11.15 -21.93
C ASP A 175 -18.46 -9.80 -22.61
N LYS A 176 -18.61 -8.74 -21.81
CA LYS A 176 -18.79 -7.38 -22.32
C LYS A 176 -17.54 -6.83 -22.98
N TYR A 177 -16.36 -7.26 -22.58
CA TYR A 177 -15.08 -6.75 -23.05
C TYR A 177 -14.16 -7.88 -23.49
N PRO A 178 -14.52 -8.62 -24.55
CA PRO A 178 -13.68 -9.70 -25.06
C PRO A 178 -12.32 -9.13 -25.53
N GLY A 179 -11.26 -9.84 -25.26
CA GLY A 179 -9.90 -9.41 -25.63
C GLY A 179 -9.21 -8.48 -24.65
N TYR A 180 -9.80 -8.20 -23.49
CA TYR A 180 -9.07 -7.57 -22.40
C TYR A 180 -7.98 -8.52 -21.87
N GLN A 181 -6.77 -8.00 -21.70
CA GLN A 181 -5.68 -8.71 -21.02
C GLN A 181 -5.76 -8.57 -19.50
N TYR A 182 -6.15 -7.39 -19.05
CA TYR A 182 -6.35 -7.07 -17.63
C TYR A 182 -7.84 -7.07 -17.31
N VAL A 183 -8.20 -7.40 -16.10
CA VAL A 183 -9.61 -7.44 -15.68
C VAL A 183 -10.34 -6.12 -15.96
N PHE A 184 -9.64 -5.00 -15.84
CA PHE A 184 -10.24 -3.68 -15.99
C PHE A 184 -9.77 -2.87 -17.21
N SER A 185 -8.95 -3.45 -18.10
CA SER A 185 -8.43 -2.73 -19.26
C SER A 185 -7.88 -3.67 -20.34
N LYS A 186 -7.82 -3.18 -21.58
CA LYS A 186 -7.47 -3.99 -22.76
C LYS A 186 -5.98 -4.37 -22.78
N GLU A 187 -5.10 -3.44 -23.09
CA GLU A 187 -3.69 -3.70 -23.37
C GLU A 187 -2.74 -3.21 -22.27
N LYS A 188 -3.09 -2.13 -21.60
CA LYS A 188 -2.28 -1.53 -20.54
C LYS A 188 -3.07 -1.48 -19.23
N PRO A 189 -2.43 -1.75 -18.09
CA PRO A 189 -3.10 -1.67 -16.81
C PRO A 189 -3.59 -0.24 -16.53
N LEU A 190 -4.68 -0.12 -15.79
CA LEU A 190 -5.10 1.17 -15.25
C LEU A 190 -4.00 1.73 -14.33
N THR A 191 -3.96 3.03 -14.14
CA THR A 191 -3.07 3.60 -13.13
C THR A 191 -3.67 3.46 -11.73
N THR A 192 -2.81 3.29 -10.73
CA THR A 192 -3.26 3.29 -9.33
C THR A 192 -4.00 4.57 -8.96
N ARG A 193 -3.64 5.70 -9.61
CA ARG A 193 -4.32 6.99 -9.43
C ARG A 193 -5.76 6.98 -9.94
N ASN A 194 -6.04 6.24 -11.01
CA ASN A 194 -7.42 6.10 -11.52
C ASN A 194 -8.31 5.40 -10.48
N ILE A 195 -7.85 4.28 -9.92
CA ILE A 195 -8.58 3.56 -8.87
C ILE A 195 -8.77 4.46 -7.63
N GLN A 196 -7.72 5.17 -7.20
CA GLN A 196 -7.82 6.10 -6.07
C GLN A 196 -8.84 7.22 -6.32
N LYS A 197 -8.91 7.75 -7.56
CA LYS A 197 -9.92 8.75 -7.95
C LYS A 197 -11.32 8.17 -7.90
N ILE A 198 -11.52 6.94 -8.40
CA ILE A 198 -12.81 6.25 -8.37
C ILE A 198 -13.28 6.12 -6.91
N VAL A 199 -12.46 5.51 -6.03
CA VAL A 199 -12.81 5.31 -4.62
C VAL A 199 -13.12 6.65 -3.93
N ASN A 200 -12.31 7.68 -4.15
CA ASN A 200 -12.50 8.99 -3.55
C ASN A 200 -13.78 9.68 -4.05
N LYS A 201 -14.06 9.63 -5.37
CA LYS A 201 -15.28 10.19 -5.96
C LYS A 201 -16.52 9.51 -5.39
N THR A 202 -16.52 8.19 -5.33
CA THR A 202 -17.65 7.41 -4.79
C THR A 202 -17.85 7.67 -3.30
N ALA A 203 -16.78 7.78 -2.53
CA ALA A 203 -16.87 8.10 -1.11
C ALA A 203 -17.50 9.49 -0.87
N LYS A 204 -17.11 10.49 -1.65
CA LYS A 204 -17.73 11.83 -1.60
C LYS A 204 -19.21 11.78 -1.95
N LYS A 205 -19.58 11.07 -3.03
CA LYS A 205 -20.98 10.90 -3.46
C LYS A 205 -21.82 10.20 -2.39
N ALA A 206 -21.25 9.21 -1.71
CA ALA A 206 -21.91 8.50 -0.62
C ALA A 206 -21.97 9.31 0.70
N GLY A 207 -21.47 10.55 0.72
CA GLY A 207 -21.56 11.45 1.88
C GLY A 207 -20.56 11.16 3.00
N PHE A 208 -19.46 10.43 2.72
CA PHE A 208 -18.43 10.19 3.73
C PHE A 208 -17.59 11.43 3.98
N GLN A 209 -17.51 11.85 5.24
CA GLN A 209 -16.64 12.95 5.69
C GLN A 209 -15.19 12.49 5.88
N LYS A 210 -14.99 11.22 6.25
CA LYS A 210 -13.66 10.62 6.40
C LYS A 210 -13.03 10.26 5.06
N LYS A 211 -11.71 10.39 4.96
CA LYS A 211 -10.96 10.03 3.74
C LYS A 211 -10.98 8.51 3.54
N ILE A 212 -11.59 8.04 2.47
CA ILE A 212 -11.61 6.64 2.06
C ILE A 212 -10.65 6.41 0.90
N THR A 213 -9.87 5.35 0.99
CA THR A 213 -8.84 4.97 0.03
C THR A 213 -8.93 3.46 -0.26
N PRO A 214 -8.28 2.95 -1.31
CA PRO A 214 -8.14 1.50 -1.51
C PRO A 214 -7.55 0.76 -0.29
N HIS A 215 -6.64 1.42 0.43
CA HIS A 215 -6.09 0.85 1.67
C HIS A 215 -7.13 0.76 2.79
N THR A 216 -8.07 1.70 2.85
CA THR A 216 -9.19 1.66 3.80
C THR A 216 -10.03 0.39 3.58
N LEU A 217 -10.38 0.08 2.33
CA LEU A 217 -11.14 -1.14 1.99
C LEU A 217 -10.37 -2.41 2.35
N ARG A 218 -9.07 -2.46 2.07
CA ARG A 218 -8.21 -3.58 2.44
C ARG A 218 -8.07 -3.73 3.97
N HIS A 219 -7.99 -2.63 4.71
CA HIS A 219 -7.98 -2.66 6.18
C HIS A 219 -9.30 -3.19 6.72
N SER A 220 -10.43 -2.72 6.17
CA SER A 220 -11.76 -3.20 6.56
C SER A 220 -11.93 -4.69 6.26
N PHE A 221 -11.45 -5.19 5.11
CA PHE A 221 -11.43 -6.62 4.81
C PHE A 221 -10.70 -7.43 5.89
N ALA A 222 -9.47 -7.01 6.24
CA ALA A 222 -8.67 -7.71 7.23
C ALA A 222 -9.34 -7.72 8.62
N THR A 223 -9.87 -6.56 9.03
CA THR A 223 -10.57 -6.44 10.32
C THR A 223 -11.84 -7.28 10.36
N HIS A 224 -12.65 -7.24 9.31
CA HIS A 224 -13.89 -8.03 9.26
C HIS A 224 -13.65 -9.55 9.18
N LEU A 225 -12.55 -10.00 8.58
CA LEU A 225 -12.14 -11.40 8.66
C LEU A 225 -11.73 -11.79 10.08
N LEU A 226 -10.98 -10.93 10.77
CA LEU A 226 -10.58 -11.17 12.16
C LEU A 226 -11.80 -11.22 13.09
N GLU A 227 -12.72 -10.26 12.94
CA GLU A 227 -13.99 -10.22 13.68
C GLU A 227 -14.89 -11.43 13.40
N ALA A 228 -14.76 -12.02 12.21
CA ALA A 228 -15.44 -13.26 11.86
C ALA A 228 -14.72 -14.53 12.37
N GLY A 229 -13.65 -14.38 13.17
CA GLY A 229 -12.93 -15.48 13.78
C GLY A 229 -11.85 -16.12 12.89
N THR A 230 -11.50 -15.50 11.75
CA THR A 230 -10.43 -16.03 10.90
C THR A 230 -9.08 -15.86 11.59
N ASP A 231 -8.29 -16.94 11.66
CA ASP A 231 -6.94 -16.89 12.23
C ASP A 231 -6.07 -15.86 11.51
N ILE A 232 -5.37 -15.06 12.29
CA ILE A 232 -4.52 -13.97 11.81
C ILE A 232 -3.44 -14.42 10.82
N ARG A 233 -2.99 -15.68 10.90
CA ARG A 233 -2.02 -16.26 9.97
C ARG A 233 -2.59 -16.39 8.56
N TYR A 234 -3.85 -16.83 8.42
CA TYR A 234 -4.52 -16.87 7.12
C TYR A 234 -4.76 -15.47 6.57
N ILE A 235 -5.15 -14.52 7.42
CA ILE A 235 -5.29 -13.12 7.02
C ILE A 235 -3.94 -12.57 6.51
N GLN A 236 -2.84 -12.89 7.22
CA GLN A 236 -1.50 -12.48 6.80
C GLN A 236 -1.12 -13.05 5.43
N GLU A 237 -1.41 -14.30 5.18
CA GLU A 237 -1.13 -14.97 3.92
C GLU A 237 -1.96 -14.36 2.78
N LEU A 238 -3.28 -14.24 2.96
CA LEU A 238 -4.18 -13.60 2.00
C LEU A 238 -3.76 -12.16 1.65
N LEU A 239 -3.26 -11.42 2.64
CA LEU A 239 -2.77 -10.06 2.44
C LEU A 239 -1.34 -10.01 1.85
N GLY A 240 -0.56 -11.08 1.96
CA GLY A 240 0.84 -11.13 1.56
C GLY A 240 1.69 -10.15 2.39
N HIS A 241 1.55 -10.21 3.71
CA HIS A 241 2.39 -9.48 4.66
C HIS A 241 3.62 -10.32 5.01
N SER A 242 4.80 -9.82 4.69
CA SER A 242 6.08 -10.46 5.02
C SER A 242 6.44 -10.37 6.51
N ASN A 243 5.74 -9.54 7.27
CA ASN A 243 5.99 -9.31 8.71
C ASN A 243 4.66 -9.32 9.47
N LEU A 244 4.58 -10.13 10.53
CA LEU A 244 3.45 -10.23 11.46
C LEU A 244 3.04 -8.88 12.03
N ASN A 245 4.00 -8.01 12.36
CA ASN A 245 3.72 -6.68 12.88
C ASN A 245 2.81 -5.83 11.97
N THR A 246 2.78 -6.13 10.65
CA THR A 246 1.90 -5.44 9.71
C THR A 246 0.45 -5.92 9.82
N THR A 247 0.23 -7.14 10.31
CA THR A 247 -1.10 -7.71 10.52
C THR A 247 -1.60 -7.45 11.93
N GLN A 248 -0.69 -7.33 12.90
CA GLN A 248 -1.00 -7.00 14.30
C GLN A 248 -1.71 -5.64 14.48
N ILE A 249 -1.63 -4.72 13.50
CA ILE A 249 -2.42 -3.48 13.56
C ILE A 249 -3.95 -3.71 13.56
N TYR A 250 -4.38 -4.92 13.18
CA TYR A 250 -5.79 -5.33 13.21
C TYR A 250 -6.18 -6.01 14.53
N THR A 251 -5.21 -6.35 15.37
CA THR A 251 -5.43 -7.01 16.66
C THR A 251 -5.71 -6.05 17.82
N HIS A 252 -6.06 -4.80 17.54
CA HIS A 252 -6.71 -3.97 18.56
C HIS A 252 -8.10 -4.56 18.83
N VAL A 253 -8.09 -5.67 19.56
CA VAL A 253 -9.27 -6.42 19.97
C VAL A 253 -10.14 -5.48 20.81
N SER A 254 -11.40 -5.35 20.44
CA SER A 254 -12.34 -4.62 21.29
C SER A 254 -12.44 -5.32 22.64
N THR A 255 -12.58 -4.56 23.71
CA THR A 255 -12.78 -5.10 25.07
C THR A 255 -13.96 -6.09 25.11
N GLU A 256 -14.94 -5.92 24.22
CA GLU A 256 -16.09 -6.82 24.07
C GLU A 256 -15.73 -8.20 23.52
N GLU A 257 -14.76 -8.28 22.60
CA GLU A 257 -14.28 -9.59 22.10
C GLU A 257 -13.43 -10.33 23.12
N LEU A 258 -12.61 -9.60 23.90
CA LEU A 258 -11.86 -10.21 25.01
C LEU A 258 -12.82 -10.81 26.06
N LYS A 259 -13.98 -10.21 26.31
CA LYS A 259 -14.99 -10.75 27.22
C LYS A 259 -15.68 -12.01 26.71
N LYS A 260 -15.62 -12.30 25.42
CA LYS A 260 -16.18 -13.55 24.83
C LYS A 260 -15.25 -14.75 24.99
N ILE A 261 -14.00 -14.52 25.37
CA ILE A 261 -13.03 -15.60 25.61
C ILE A 261 -13.42 -16.30 26.91
N LYS A 262 -13.81 -17.56 26.81
CA LYS A 262 -14.06 -18.40 27.99
C LYS A 262 -12.71 -18.83 28.57
N SER A 263 -12.60 -18.74 29.88
CA SER A 263 -11.45 -19.27 30.59
C SER A 263 -11.36 -20.79 30.39
N PRO A 264 -10.16 -21.36 30.24
CA PRO A 264 -10.00 -22.82 30.25
C PRO A 264 -10.64 -23.47 31.49
N LEU A 265 -10.71 -22.77 32.64
CA LEU A 265 -11.35 -23.25 33.84
C LEU A 265 -12.87 -23.38 33.70
N ASP A 266 -13.51 -22.56 32.83
CA ASP A 266 -14.95 -22.65 32.60
C ASP A 266 -15.35 -23.90 31.78
N ASN A 267 -14.37 -24.66 31.30
CA ASN A 267 -14.55 -25.88 30.51
C ASN A 267 -14.12 -27.13 31.29
N LEU A 268 -13.69 -27.01 32.56
CA LEU A 268 -13.42 -28.09 33.48
C LEU A 268 -14.66 -28.45 34.29
#